data_d4aa604d6eb3333e956a1770a748b6dd
#
_entry.id   d4aa604d6eb3333e956a1770a748b6dd
#
_cell.length_a   1.000
_cell.length_b   1.000
_cell.length_c   1.000
_cell.angle_alpha   90.00
_cell.angle_beta   90.00
_cell.angle_gamma   90.00
#
_symmetry.space_group_name_H-M   'P 1'
#
loop_
_entity.id
_entity.type
_entity.pdbx_description
1 polymer ?
#
loop_
_entity_poly.entity_id
_entity_poly.type
_entity_poly.pdbx_seq_one_letter_code
_entity_poly.pdbx_strand_id
1 'polypeptide(L)'
;KNWGATVDLLWQSPESALMQHDDQSTKHGIMRADVFEDQLLKQLQNDLNTPEALALVDKTLDVTAANELCTACLDSIVSTIYEMLGIDLRTGKSDISDEQKAILTKRQTARDEKDWATADTLRDELADQGILVRDTPHGQIWSRA
;
A
#
# COMPACT_ATOMS: atom_id res chain seq x y z
N LYS A 1 -7.90 6.55 11.50
CA LYS A 1 -6.72 6.22 10.68
C LYS A 1 -7.14 5.99 9.24
N ASN A 2 -6.31 6.36 8.29
CA ASN A 2 -6.64 6.24 6.86
C ASN A 2 -6.02 4.95 6.27
N TRP A 3 -6.67 3.82 6.45
CA TRP A 3 -6.29 2.55 5.82
C TRP A 3 -6.38 2.62 4.28
N GLY A 4 -7.15 3.58 3.77
CA GLY A 4 -7.33 3.79 2.33
C GLY A 4 -6.03 4.06 1.58
N ALA A 5 -5.11 4.84 2.16
CA ALA A 5 -3.82 5.13 1.54
C ALA A 5 -2.94 3.87 1.42
N THR A 6 -3.02 2.94 2.38
CA THR A 6 -2.31 1.66 2.31
C THR A 6 -2.89 0.76 1.22
N VAL A 7 -4.22 0.75 1.07
CA VAL A 7 -4.91 -0.04 0.02
C VAL A 7 -4.61 0.50 -1.38
N ASP A 8 -4.39 1.80 -1.53
CA ASP A 8 -3.97 2.39 -2.82
C ASP A 8 -2.66 1.77 -3.34
N LEU A 9 -1.81 1.21 -2.46
CA LEU A 9 -0.59 0.48 -2.87
C LEU A 9 -0.88 -0.81 -3.65
N LEU A 10 -2.08 -1.41 -3.52
CA LEU A 10 -2.47 -2.60 -4.28
C LEU A 10 -2.50 -2.35 -5.80
N TRP A 11 -2.74 -1.11 -6.21
CA TRP A 11 -2.82 -0.69 -7.61
C TRP A 11 -1.47 -0.28 -8.19
N GLN A 12 -0.43 -0.29 -7.36
CA GLN A 12 0.92 0.16 -7.70
C GLN A 12 1.86 -1.04 -7.69
N SER A 13 1.94 -1.76 -8.80
CA SER A 13 2.94 -2.81 -8.97
C SER A 13 4.18 -2.23 -9.64
N PRO A 14 5.25 -1.90 -8.94
CA PRO A 14 6.53 -1.87 -9.60
C PRO A 14 6.86 -3.29 -10.02
N GLU A 15 7.13 -3.52 -11.29
CA GLU A 15 7.56 -4.85 -11.81
C GLU A 15 8.76 -5.42 -11.03
N SER A 16 9.55 -4.55 -10.38
CA SER A 16 10.64 -4.92 -9.49
C SER A 16 10.21 -5.53 -8.15
N ALA A 17 8.97 -5.31 -7.69
CA ALA A 17 8.48 -5.86 -6.42
C ALA A 17 8.09 -7.34 -6.53
N LEU A 18 7.90 -7.86 -7.75
CA LEU A 18 7.62 -9.27 -8.01
C LEU A 18 8.85 -10.19 -7.83
N MET A 19 10.06 -9.62 -7.71
CA MET A 19 11.31 -10.39 -7.78
C MET A 19 11.97 -10.72 -6.45
N GLN A 20 11.44 -10.30 -5.31
CA GLN A 20 12.09 -10.58 -4.02
C GLN A 20 11.16 -11.24 -3.02
N HIS A 21 10.66 -12.40 -3.37
CA HIS A 21 10.26 -13.40 -2.38
C HIS A 21 11.52 -14.09 -1.86
N ASP A 22 12.46 -13.30 -1.34
CA ASP A 22 13.62 -13.87 -0.65
C ASP A 22 13.22 -14.12 0.80
N ASP A 23 13.62 -15.28 1.33
CA ASP A 23 13.42 -15.77 2.70
C ASP A 23 13.98 -14.80 3.79
N GLN A 24 14.52 -13.66 3.36
CA GLN A 24 15.07 -12.60 4.21
C GLN A 24 14.07 -11.49 4.59
N SER A 25 12.81 -11.54 4.14
CA SER A 25 11.78 -10.53 4.44
C SER A 25 11.48 -10.38 5.93
N THR A 26 11.81 -11.37 6.75
CA THR A 26 11.66 -11.32 8.21
C THR A 26 12.56 -10.29 8.89
N LYS A 27 13.62 -9.80 8.24
CA LYS A 27 14.55 -8.82 8.83
C LYS A 27 14.03 -7.38 8.89
N HIS A 28 12.95 -7.06 8.17
CA HIS A 28 12.43 -5.69 8.07
C HIS A 28 11.12 -5.45 8.85
N GLY A 29 10.76 -6.35 9.75
CA GLY A 29 9.57 -6.14 10.60
C GLY A 29 8.22 -6.35 9.90
N ILE A 30 8.24 -6.94 8.70
CA ILE A 30 7.05 -7.25 7.94
C ILE A 30 6.39 -8.50 8.52
N MET A 31 5.13 -8.36 8.86
CA MET A 31 4.32 -9.51 9.22
C MET A 31 3.98 -10.28 7.94
N ARG A 32 4.36 -11.55 7.89
CA ARG A 32 3.92 -12.46 6.82
C ARG A 32 2.41 -12.64 6.90
N ALA A 33 1.76 -12.82 5.77
CA ALA A 33 0.32 -12.97 5.71
C ALA A 33 -0.20 -14.15 6.56
N ASP A 34 0.52 -15.27 6.57
CA ASP A 34 0.19 -16.44 7.37
C ASP A 34 0.31 -16.18 8.89
N VAL A 35 1.32 -15.39 9.31
CA VAL A 35 1.48 -14.99 10.70
C VAL A 35 0.40 -13.99 11.12
N PHE A 36 0.04 -13.07 10.23
CA PHE A 36 -1.06 -12.12 10.46
C PHE A 36 -2.40 -12.85 10.66
N GLU A 37 -2.71 -13.81 9.78
CA GLU A 37 -3.92 -14.63 9.85
C GLU A 37 -4.01 -15.38 11.19
N ASP A 38 -2.93 -16.08 11.58
CA ASP A 38 -2.88 -16.83 12.84
C ASP A 38 -3.04 -15.91 14.07
N GLN A 39 -2.41 -14.74 14.08
CA GLN A 39 -2.55 -13.78 15.17
C GLN A 39 -3.94 -13.18 15.23
N LEU A 40 -4.54 -12.83 14.09
CA LEU A 40 -5.90 -12.30 14.01
C LEU A 40 -6.91 -13.34 14.51
N LEU A 41 -6.76 -14.58 14.07
CA LEU A 41 -7.62 -15.70 14.51
C LEU A 41 -7.54 -15.89 16.02
N LYS A 42 -6.35 -15.84 16.61
CA LYS A 42 -6.17 -15.95 18.08
C LYS A 42 -6.89 -14.84 18.83
N GLN A 43 -6.87 -13.60 18.35
CA GLN A 43 -7.62 -12.52 19.00
C GLN A 43 -9.13 -12.72 18.90
N LEU A 44 -9.63 -13.19 17.77
CA LEU A 44 -11.06 -13.47 17.60
C LEU A 44 -11.52 -14.67 18.42
N GLN A 45 -10.68 -15.69 18.62
CA GLN A 45 -10.97 -16.85 19.47
C GLN A 45 -10.90 -16.53 20.96
N ASN A 46 -10.20 -15.47 21.34
CA ASN A 46 -10.10 -15.01 22.72
C ASN A 46 -11.29 -14.09 23.07
N ASP A 47 -12.46 -14.67 23.23
CA ASP A 47 -13.72 -13.99 23.61
C ASP A 47 -14.08 -12.82 22.65
N LEU A 48 -13.84 -13.00 21.34
CA LEU A 48 -14.09 -12.00 20.31
C LEU A 48 -13.43 -10.65 20.64
N ASN A 49 -12.15 -10.67 21.03
CA ASN A 49 -11.40 -9.48 21.40
C ASN A 49 -11.18 -8.54 20.19
N THR A 50 -12.27 -7.93 19.73
CA THR A 50 -12.32 -7.04 18.57
C THR A 50 -11.38 -5.83 18.70
N PRO A 51 -11.23 -5.16 19.87
CA PRO A 51 -10.29 -4.06 20.00
C PRO A 51 -8.84 -4.44 19.66
N GLU A 52 -8.37 -5.60 20.17
CA GLU A 52 -7.01 -6.09 19.90
C GLU A 52 -6.87 -6.56 18.44
N ALA A 53 -7.90 -7.17 17.88
CA ALA A 53 -7.94 -7.55 16.47
C ALA A 53 -7.79 -6.31 15.57
N LEU A 54 -8.52 -5.23 15.83
CA LEU A 54 -8.41 -3.98 15.09
C LEU A 54 -7.07 -3.27 15.30
N ALA A 55 -6.51 -3.33 16.51
CA ALA A 55 -5.17 -2.81 16.79
C ALA A 55 -4.08 -3.58 16.01
N LEU A 56 -4.23 -4.89 15.85
CA LEU A 56 -3.35 -5.70 15.02
C LEU A 56 -3.43 -5.30 13.55
N VAL A 57 -4.64 -5.12 13.00
CA VAL A 57 -4.87 -4.63 11.64
C VAL A 57 -4.18 -3.27 11.44
N ASP A 58 -4.42 -2.32 12.34
CA ASP A 58 -3.83 -0.98 12.31
C ASP A 58 -2.31 -1.03 12.24
N LYS A 59 -1.69 -1.79 13.13
CA LYS A 59 -0.24 -1.96 13.20
C LYS A 59 0.31 -2.59 11.92
N THR A 60 -0.35 -3.62 11.40
CA THR A 60 0.10 -4.34 10.21
C THR A 60 0.04 -3.45 8.97
N LEU A 61 -1.06 -2.72 8.78
CA LEU A 61 -1.20 -1.80 7.66
C LEU A 61 -0.24 -0.61 7.73
N ASP A 62 0.02 -0.08 8.94
CA ASP A 62 1.00 0.99 9.14
C ASP A 62 2.42 0.53 8.79
N VAL A 63 2.82 -0.66 9.22
CA VAL A 63 4.14 -1.24 8.90
C VAL A 63 4.27 -1.50 7.40
N THR A 64 3.22 -2.03 6.78
CA THR A 64 3.19 -2.28 5.33
C THR A 64 3.35 -0.97 4.55
N ALA A 65 2.62 0.07 4.91
CA ALA A 65 2.72 1.39 4.28
C ALA A 65 4.09 2.04 4.47
N ALA A 66 4.72 1.86 5.64
CA ALA A 66 6.03 2.44 5.94
C ALA A 66 7.18 1.74 5.21
N ASN A 67 7.07 0.43 4.99
CA ASN A 67 8.14 -0.38 4.41
C ASN A 67 7.98 -0.61 2.89
N GLU A 68 6.96 -0.04 2.27
CA GLU A 68 6.76 -0.05 0.80
C GLU A 68 6.71 -1.45 0.18
N LEU A 69 5.97 -2.35 0.80
CA LEU A 69 6.13 -3.76 0.60
C LEU A 69 5.23 -4.39 -0.44
N CYS A 70 5.75 -5.54 -0.88
CA CYS A 70 5.13 -6.62 -1.64
C CYS A 70 3.61 -6.50 -1.73
N THR A 71 3.10 -6.10 -2.89
CA THR A 71 1.66 -5.99 -3.15
C THR A 71 0.93 -7.31 -2.96
N ALA A 72 1.60 -8.46 -3.18
CA ALA A 72 1.03 -9.78 -2.95
C ALA A 72 0.78 -10.04 -1.45
N CYS A 73 1.69 -9.62 -0.57
CA CYS A 73 1.48 -9.74 0.88
C CYS A 73 0.36 -8.83 1.35
N LEU A 74 0.28 -7.62 0.84
CA LEU A 74 -0.79 -6.68 1.15
C LEU A 74 -2.14 -7.20 0.65
N ASP A 75 -2.20 -7.76 -0.55
CA ASP A 75 -3.42 -8.36 -1.11
C ASP A 75 -3.95 -9.50 -0.23
N SER A 76 -3.04 -10.38 0.22
CA SER A 76 -3.37 -11.47 1.13
C SER A 76 -3.88 -10.95 2.49
N ILE A 77 -3.24 -9.94 3.08
CA ILE A 77 -3.65 -9.32 4.34
C ILE A 77 -5.04 -8.69 4.20
N VAL A 78 -5.30 -7.95 3.13
CA VAL A 78 -6.60 -7.31 2.87
C VAL A 78 -7.70 -8.35 2.66
N SER A 79 -7.40 -9.48 2.00
CA SER A 79 -8.32 -10.60 1.85
C SER A 79 -8.66 -11.24 3.20
N THR A 80 -7.65 -11.50 4.04
CA THR A 80 -7.85 -12.03 5.41
C THR A 80 -8.70 -11.11 6.27
N ILE A 81 -8.50 -9.79 6.19
CA ILE A 81 -9.32 -8.80 6.91
C ILE A 81 -10.79 -8.90 6.46
N TYR A 82 -11.02 -9.03 5.15
CA TYR A 82 -12.37 -9.21 4.62
C TYR A 82 -13.02 -10.51 5.10
N GLU A 83 -12.31 -11.62 5.01
CA GLU A 83 -12.82 -12.95 5.36
C GLU A 83 -13.12 -13.09 6.86
N MET A 84 -12.27 -12.54 7.72
CA MET A 84 -12.37 -12.71 9.17
C MET A 84 -13.19 -11.62 9.86
N LEU A 85 -13.15 -10.39 9.38
CA LEU A 85 -13.80 -9.23 10.01
C LEU A 85 -14.99 -8.69 9.20
N GLY A 86 -15.17 -9.13 7.95
CA GLY A 86 -16.18 -8.60 7.05
C GLY A 86 -15.91 -7.16 6.59
N ILE A 87 -14.68 -6.64 6.80
CA ILE A 87 -14.31 -5.28 6.45
C ILE A 87 -13.73 -5.28 5.05
N ASP A 88 -14.48 -4.79 4.08
CA ASP A 88 -14.02 -4.64 2.71
C ASP A 88 -13.27 -3.33 2.52
N LEU A 89 -11.95 -3.43 2.50
CA LEU A 89 -11.05 -2.27 2.29
C LEU A 89 -10.91 -1.89 0.80
N ARG A 90 -11.35 -2.75 -0.12
CA ARG A 90 -11.29 -2.51 -1.57
C ARG A 90 -12.52 -1.79 -2.09
N THR A 91 -13.66 -1.87 -1.40
CA THR A 91 -14.92 -1.25 -1.84
C THR A 91 -14.76 0.27 -1.99
N GLY A 92 -15.11 0.78 -3.16
CA GLY A 92 -14.99 2.19 -3.52
C GLY A 92 -13.56 2.63 -3.88
N LYS A 93 -12.60 1.71 -3.92
CA LYS A 93 -11.22 1.93 -4.32
C LYS A 93 -10.98 1.26 -5.69
N SER A 94 -11.08 2.03 -6.75
CA SER A 94 -10.63 1.63 -8.09
C SER A 94 -9.21 2.13 -8.33
N ASP A 95 -8.54 1.61 -9.33
CA ASP A 95 -7.28 2.20 -9.80
C ASP A 95 -7.48 3.65 -10.26
N ILE A 96 -6.40 4.41 -10.35
CA ILE A 96 -6.40 5.76 -10.93
C ILE A 96 -6.64 5.70 -12.44
N SER A 97 -7.08 6.82 -13.01
CA SER A 97 -7.35 6.88 -14.46
C SER A 97 -6.07 6.73 -15.29
N ASP A 98 -6.23 6.29 -16.54
CA ASP A 98 -5.10 6.16 -17.47
C ASP A 98 -4.43 7.52 -17.74
N GLU A 99 -5.17 8.63 -17.67
CA GLU A 99 -4.65 9.99 -17.76
C GLU A 99 -3.72 10.30 -16.59
N GLN A 100 -4.14 9.97 -15.36
CA GLN A 100 -3.32 10.15 -14.15
C GLN A 100 -2.07 9.26 -14.18
N LYS A 101 -2.18 8.03 -14.67
CA LYS A 101 -1.01 7.15 -14.90
C LYS A 101 -0.03 7.75 -15.91
N ALA A 102 -0.55 8.36 -16.99
CA ALA A 102 0.29 9.02 -17.99
C ALA A 102 1.06 10.22 -17.40
N ILE A 103 0.43 10.99 -16.50
CA ILE A 103 1.10 12.09 -15.78
C ILE A 103 2.18 11.55 -14.84
N LEU A 104 1.91 10.46 -14.10
CA LEU A 104 2.90 9.79 -13.27
C LEU A 104 4.12 9.32 -14.08
N THR A 105 3.89 8.72 -15.24
CA THR A 105 4.97 8.26 -16.13
C THR A 105 5.80 9.43 -16.66
N LYS A 106 5.16 10.53 -17.09
CA LYS A 106 5.85 11.75 -17.53
C LYS A 106 6.70 12.35 -16.39
N ARG A 107 6.15 12.38 -15.18
CA ARG A 107 6.88 12.85 -14.00
C ARG A 107 8.12 11.99 -13.73
N GLN A 108 8.00 10.66 -13.83
CA GLN A 108 9.15 9.78 -13.66
C GLN A 108 10.23 10.07 -14.71
N THR A 109 9.86 10.20 -15.97
CA THR A 109 10.80 10.55 -17.06
C THR A 109 11.50 11.89 -16.78
N ALA A 110 10.75 12.94 -16.40
CA ALA A 110 11.32 14.24 -16.06
C ALA A 110 12.34 14.14 -14.91
N ARG A 111 12.09 13.30 -13.91
CA ARG A 111 13.04 13.06 -12.81
C ARG A 111 14.30 12.33 -13.28
N ASP A 112 14.16 11.33 -14.15
CA ASP A 112 15.28 10.57 -14.71
C ASP A 112 16.18 11.49 -15.55
N GLU A 113 15.58 12.47 -16.24
CA GLU A 113 16.24 13.53 -16.99
C GLU A 113 16.75 14.69 -16.11
N LYS A 114 16.45 14.65 -14.78
CA LYS A 114 16.77 15.70 -13.80
C LYS A 114 16.07 17.05 -14.09
N ASP A 115 14.97 17.03 -14.80
CA ASP A 115 14.11 18.20 -15.01
C ASP A 115 13.13 18.33 -13.81
N TRP A 116 13.66 18.90 -12.74
CA TRP A 116 12.93 19.06 -11.49
C TRP A 116 11.74 20.01 -11.62
N ALA A 117 11.85 21.05 -12.48
CA ALA A 117 10.78 22.02 -12.67
C ALA A 117 9.53 21.37 -13.29
N THR A 118 9.72 20.56 -14.32
CA THR A 118 8.63 19.79 -14.95
C THR A 118 8.09 18.74 -13.98
N ALA A 119 8.94 18.04 -13.24
CA ALA A 119 8.52 17.04 -12.27
C ALA A 119 7.65 17.63 -11.14
N ASP A 120 7.98 18.83 -10.65
CA ASP A 120 7.21 19.53 -9.63
C ASP A 120 5.85 20.02 -10.18
N THR A 121 5.83 20.56 -11.40
CA THR A 121 4.58 20.98 -12.07
C THR A 121 3.61 19.80 -12.21
N LEU A 122 4.11 18.65 -12.66
CA LEU A 122 3.29 17.42 -12.80
C LEU A 122 2.83 16.86 -11.45
N ARG A 123 3.62 17.05 -10.39
CA ARG A 123 3.21 16.70 -9.03
C ARG A 123 2.05 17.57 -8.54
N ASP A 124 2.12 18.88 -8.80
CA ASP A 124 1.06 19.82 -8.41
C ASP A 124 -0.22 19.53 -9.22
N GLU A 125 -0.10 19.22 -10.50
CA GLU A 125 -1.24 18.80 -11.34
C GLU A 125 -1.93 17.54 -10.80
N LEU A 126 -1.17 16.55 -10.33
CA LEU A 126 -1.71 15.34 -9.68
C LEU A 126 -2.37 15.67 -8.35
N ALA A 127 -1.77 16.57 -7.56
CA ALA A 127 -2.32 17.00 -6.28
C ALA A 127 -3.67 17.73 -6.45
N ASP A 128 -3.82 18.56 -7.48
CA ASP A 128 -5.08 19.22 -7.84
C ASP A 128 -6.18 18.20 -8.23
N GLN A 129 -5.78 17.04 -8.75
CA GLN A 129 -6.67 15.92 -9.04
C GLN A 129 -6.91 14.99 -7.83
N GLY A 130 -6.40 15.34 -6.66
CA GLY A 130 -6.55 14.55 -5.44
C GLY A 130 -5.59 13.35 -5.35
N ILE A 131 -4.49 13.36 -6.11
CA ILE A 131 -3.46 12.33 -6.08
C ILE A 131 -2.19 12.89 -5.45
N LEU A 132 -1.82 12.39 -4.29
CA LEU A 132 -0.58 12.73 -3.61
C LEU A 132 0.52 11.77 -4.02
N VAL A 133 1.65 12.29 -4.49
CA VAL A 133 2.79 11.48 -4.93
C VAL A 133 3.94 11.60 -3.94
N ARG A 134 4.47 10.46 -3.52
CA ARG A 134 5.65 10.36 -2.66
C ARG A 134 6.75 9.58 -3.39
N ASP A 135 7.96 10.08 -3.29
CA ASP A 135 9.14 9.42 -3.85
C ASP A 135 9.76 8.48 -2.83
N THR A 136 10.14 7.31 -3.29
CA THR A 136 10.74 6.26 -2.49
C THR A 136 12.03 5.76 -3.16
N PRO A 137 12.91 5.04 -2.43
CA PRO A 137 14.08 4.42 -3.02
C PRO A 137 13.76 3.44 -4.16
N HIS A 138 12.52 2.91 -4.19
CA HIS A 138 12.05 1.94 -5.17
C HIS A 138 11.21 2.55 -6.29
N GLY A 139 11.07 3.88 -6.32
CA GLY A 139 10.28 4.62 -7.31
C GLY A 139 9.27 5.56 -6.65
N GLN A 140 8.38 6.11 -7.46
CA GLN A 140 7.29 6.94 -6.97
C GLN A 140 6.08 6.08 -6.58
N ILE A 141 5.45 6.43 -5.47
CA ILE A 141 4.15 5.87 -5.06
C ILE A 141 3.13 6.98 -4.94
N TRP A 142 1.87 6.64 -5.13
CA TRP A 142 0.78 7.58 -5.03
C TRP A 142 -0.26 7.14 -3.99
N SER A 143 -1.00 8.08 -3.46
CA SER A 143 -2.17 7.85 -2.61
C SER A 143 -3.24 8.91 -2.91
N ARG A 144 -4.49 8.60 -2.62
CA ARG A 144 -5.55 9.59 -2.67
C ARG A 144 -5.50 10.51 -1.46
N ALA A 145 -5.75 11.80 -1.69
CA ALA A 145 -5.82 12.81 -0.64
C ALA A 145 -6.97 12.54 0.35
#